data_9b16a6323ce234f3c542244d198d04fa
#
_entry.id   9b16a6323ce234f3c542244d198d04fa
#
_cell.length_a   1.000
_cell.length_b   1.000
_cell.length_c   1.000
_cell.angle_alpha   90.00
_cell.angle_beta   90.00
_cell.angle_gamma   90.00
#
_symmetry.space_group_name_H-M   'P 1'
#
loop_
_entity.id
_entity.type
_entity.pdbx_description
1 polymer ?
#
loop_
_entity_poly.entity_id
_entity_poly.type
_entity_poly.pdbx_seq_one_letter_code
_entity_poly.pdbx_strand_id
1 'polypeptide(L)'
;MLGRVLILVGVAGVIVSCSRPMAQFSYEEKDYQVLDAVGFENISEKADAYFWDFGDGDTSSLANPEHVYARSGNYEVRLSALKGNKADTITKRILVRATDHCLVELETKKGTIIIELYEDTPLHRANFIELVEKAFYDGLLFHRVIDGFMIQGGDPKSKNAKSGSALGSGGPGFTIPNEIDAGHVHIKGALAAARTPDEVNPEKRSSGSQFFIVHGSKLNEKMLDSFEARNGMHYSPEQRADYLEYGGTPFLDGQYTVFGRVIEGFEVIDSIATMQKDPNDRPVEDVEMKIRFID
;
A
#
# COMPACT_ATOMS: atom_id res chain seq x y z
N MET A 1 7.84 -25.39 -89.67
CA MET A 1 6.90 -24.47 -88.95
C MET A 1 7.24 -24.52 -87.48
N LEU A 2 7.98 -23.52 -86.97
CA LEU A 2 8.33 -23.45 -85.53
C LEU A 2 7.27 -22.67 -84.77
N GLY A 3 6.59 -23.32 -83.87
CA GLY A 3 5.67 -22.63 -82.97
C GLY A 3 6.41 -22.06 -81.76
N ARG A 4 6.39 -20.74 -81.58
CA ARG A 4 6.90 -20.04 -80.40
C ARG A 4 5.88 -20.18 -79.26
N VAL A 5 6.27 -20.83 -78.16
CA VAL A 5 5.55 -20.80 -76.87
C VAL A 5 5.95 -19.55 -76.11
N LEU A 6 4.99 -18.66 -75.87
CA LEU A 6 5.15 -17.49 -75.04
C LEU A 6 4.87 -17.84 -73.58
N ILE A 7 5.91 -17.84 -72.71
CA ILE A 7 5.75 -18.05 -71.28
C ILE A 7 5.46 -16.68 -70.64
N LEU A 8 4.21 -16.47 -70.19
CA LEU A 8 3.85 -15.32 -69.36
C LEU A 8 4.30 -15.60 -67.92
N VAL A 9 5.34 -14.90 -67.50
CA VAL A 9 5.73 -14.85 -66.07
C VAL A 9 4.84 -13.84 -65.34
N GLY A 10 3.84 -14.33 -64.62
CA GLY A 10 3.02 -13.50 -63.74
C GLY A 10 3.81 -13.08 -62.54
N VAL A 11 4.20 -11.78 -62.45
CA VAL A 11 4.72 -11.18 -61.21
C VAL A 11 3.54 -10.98 -60.27
N ALA A 12 3.40 -11.84 -59.26
CA ALA A 12 2.49 -11.62 -58.14
C ALA A 12 3.05 -10.47 -57.27
N GLY A 13 2.59 -9.26 -57.50
CA GLY A 13 2.88 -8.12 -56.65
C GLY A 13 2.24 -8.34 -55.29
N VAL A 14 3.07 -8.56 -54.27
CA VAL A 14 2.60 -8.51 -52.84
C VAL A 14 2.25 -7.05 -52.57
N ILE A 15 0.96 -6.76 -52.58
CA ILE A 15 0.43 -5.47 -52.11
C ILE A 15 0.59 -5.49 -50.58
N VAL A 16 1.71 -4.94 -50.09
CA VAL A 16 1.84 -4.61 -48.67
C VAL A 16 0.84 -3.49 -48.39
N SER A 17 -0.34 -3.86 -47.94
CA SER A 17 -1.35 -2.90 -47.45
C SER A 17 -0.74 -2.14 -46.30
N CYS A 18 -0.28 -0.91 -46.56
CA CYS A 18 0.27 0.01 -45.57
C CYS A 18 -0.87 0.61 -44.75
N SER A 19 -1.59 -0.24 -44.00
CA SER A 19 -2.69 0.18 -43.14
C SER A 19 -2.14 0.98 -41.95
N ARG A 20 -2.77 2.10 -41.62
CA ARG A 20 -2.48 2.84 -40.39
C ARG A 20 -3.13 2.09 -39.22
N PRO A 21 -2.51 2.08 -38.04
CA PRO A 21 -3.18 1.64 -36.82
C PRO A 21 -4.35 2.56 -36.51
N MET A 22 -5.33 2.07 -35.76
CA MET A 22 -6.44 2.86 -35.24
C MET A 22 -6.55 2.57 -33.74
N ALA A 23 -6.22 3.57 -32.92
CA ALA A 23 -6.25 3.43 -31.46
C ALA A 23 -7.69 3.49 -30.97
N GLN A 24 -8.08 2.51 -30.16
CA GLN A 24 -9.37 2.48 -29.47
C GLN A 24 -9.30 1.63 -28.22
N PHE A 25 -9.96 2.07 -27.14
CA PHE A 25 -10.08 1.29 -25.90
C PHE A 25 -11.40 1.55 -25.21
N SER A 26 -11.77 0.64 -24.32
CA SER A 26 -12.88 0.75 -23.39
C SER A 26 -12.41 0.47 -21.97
N TYR A 27 -13.20 0.88 -21.01
CA TYR A 27 -13.15 0.52 -19.61
C TYR A 27 -14.58 0.50 -19.07
N GLU A 28 -14.82 -0.16 -17.96
CA GLU A 28 -16.12 -0.19 -17.32
C GLU A 28 -16.49 1.25 -16.84
N GLU A 29 -17.66 1.74 -17.22
CA GLU A 29 -18.13 3.04 -16.74
C GLU A 29 -18.84 2.86 -15.39
N LYS A 30 -18.14 3.21 -14.30
CA LYS A 30 -18.65 3.23 -12.92
C LYS A 30 -18.04 4.39 -12.14
N ASP A 31 -18.53 4.64 -10.93
CA ASP A 31 -17.89 5.56 -10.00
C ASP A 31 -16.65 4.90 -9.42
N TYR A 32 -15.48 5.31 -9.87
CA TYR A 32 -14.19 4.86 -9.32
C TYR A 32 -13.80 5.73 -8.14
N GLN A 33 -13.29 5.09 -7.09
CA GLN A 33 -12.66 5.74 -5.94
C GLN A 33 -11.15 5.51 -5.97
N VAL A 34 -10.41 6.26 -5.16
CA VAL A 34 -8.98 6.04 -4.93
C VAL A 34 -8.75 4.59 -4.54
N LEU A 35 -7.71 3.98 -5.12
CA LEU A 35 -7.31 2.57 -4.98
C LEU A 35 -8.24 1.54 -5.66
N ASP A 36 -9.28 1.95 -6.36
CA ASP A 36 -10.00 1.03 -7.22
C ASP A 36 -9.14 0.63 -8.44
N ALA A 37 -9.12 -0.66 -8.74
CA ALA A 37 -8.50 -1.17 -9.95
C ALA A 37 -9.36 -0.84 -11.18
N VAL A 38 -8.77 -0.21 -12.18
CA VAL A 38 -9.37 0.13 -13.46
C VAL A 38 -8.81 -0.77 -14.55
N GLY A 39 -9.61 -1.71 -15.04
CA GLY A 39 -9.24 -2.54 -16.19
C GLY A 39 -9.48 -1.82 -17.51
N PHE A 40 -8.46 -1.75 -18.35
CA PHE A 40 -8.55 -1.16 -19.70
C PHE A 40 -8.53 -2.24 -20.76
N GLU A 41 -9.56 -2.27 -21.61
CA GLU A 41 -9.67 -3.18 -22.74
C GLU A 41 -9.25 -2.47 -24.03
N ASN A 42 -8.21 -2.95 -24.65
CA ASN A 42 -7.71 -2.43 -25.93
C ASN A 42 -8.48 -3.06 -27.10
N ILE A 43 -9.18 -2.24 -27.84
CA ILE A 43 -9.92 -2.62 -29.04
C ILE A 43 -9.37 -1.96 -30.30
N SER A 44 -8.06 -1.60 -30.28
CA SER A 44 -7.36 -0.99 -31.41
C SER A 44 -7.22 -1.97 -32.57
N GLU A 45 -7.25 -1.43 -33.79
CA GLU A 45 -7.07 -2.22 -34.99
C GLU A 45 -5.70 -1.97 -35.66
N LYS A 46 -5.16 -2.99 -36.30
CA LYS A 46 -3.98 -2.91 -37.18
C LYS A 46 -2.72 -2.37 -36.49
N ALA A 47 -2.58 -2.63 -35.18
CA ALA A 47 -1.42 -2.26 -34.38
C ALA A 47 -0.61 -3.50 -34.00
N ASP A 48 0.69 -3.32 -33.79
CA ASP A 48 1.63 -4.37 -33.42
C ASP A 48 2.17 -4.15 -31.99
N ALA A 49 2.03 -2.92 -31.44
CA ALA A 49 2.44 -2.55 -30.09
C ALA A 49 1.57 -1.41 -29.53
N TYR A 50 1.60 -1.27 -28.21
CA TYR A 50 0.77 -0.34 -27.48
C TYR A 50 1.60 0.41 -26.44
N PHE A 51 1.20 1.66 -26.16
CA PHE A 51 1.75 2.45 -25.08
C PHE A 51 0.61 3.21 -24.41
N TRP A 52 0.48 2.99 -23.11
CA TRP A 52 -0.49 3.65 -22.25
C TRP A 52 0.21 4.70 -21.38
N ASP A 53 -0.47 5.82 -21.22
CA ASP A 53 -0.16 6.88 -20.26
C ASP A 53 -1.45 7.13 -19.49
N PHE A 54 -1.44 6.87 -18.17
CA PHE A 54 -2.64 6.93 -17.35
C PHE A 54 -2.95 8.33 -16.82
N GLY A 55 -2.06 9.31 -17.08
CA GLY A 55 -2.26 10.71 -16.73
C GLY A 55 -1.85 11.10 -15.31
N ASP A 56 -1.31 10.16 -14.54
CA ASP A 56 -0.74 10.36 -13.18
C ASP A 56 0.79 10.22 -13.15
N GLY A 57 1.39 9.91 -14.28
CA GLY A 57 2.83 9.68 -14.45
C GLY A 57 3.18 8.23 -14.71
N ASP A 58 2.27 7.31 -14.44
CA ASP A 58 2.46 5.89 -14.71
C ASP A 58 2.12 5.52 -16.14
N THR A 59 2.77 4.46 -16.64
CA THR A 59 2.65 4.00 -18.02
C THR A 59 2.64 2.48 -18.11
N SER A 60 2.10 1.94 -19.23
CA SER A 60 2.13 0.50 -19.52
C SER A 60 2.33 0.21 -20.99
N SER A 61 2.93 -0.94 -21.32
CA SER A 61 3.01 -1.49 -22.69
C SER A 61 2.17 -2.77 -22.87
N LEU A 62 1.40 -3.17 -21.86
CA LEU A 62 0.51 -4.32 -21.94
C LEU A 62 -0.63 -4.06 -22.92
N ALA A 63 -1.15 -5.11 -23.54
CA ALA A 63 -2.31 -4.98 -24.43
C ALA A 63 -3.55 -4.50 -23.66
N ASN A 64 -3.85 -5.15 -22.54
CA ASN A 64 -4.97 -4.83 -21.66
C ASN A 64 -4.41 -4.65 -20.24
N PRO A 65 -4.00 -3.43 -19.85
CA PRO A 65 -3.49 -3.17 -18.51
C PRO A 65 -4.62 -3.01 -17.51
N GLU A 66 -4.28 -3.24 -16.25
CA GLU A 66 -5.01 -2.76 -15.09
C GLU A 66 -4.17 -1.65 -14.43
N HIS A 67 -4.82 -0.61 -13.93
CA HIS A 67 -4.17 0.50 -13.26
C HIS A 67 -4.95 0.95 -12.03
N VAL A 68 -4.23 1.39 -10.99
CA VAL A 68 -4.77 1.86 -9.71
C VAL A 68 -4.32 3.30 -9.50
N TYR A 69 -5.28 4.20 -9.29
CA TYR A 69 -4.98 5.60 -9.01
C TYR A 69 -4.83 5.82 -7.51
N ALA A 70 -3.66 6.30 -7.08
CA ALA A 70 -3.38 6.59 -5.68
C ALA A 70 -4.00 7.91 -5.16
N ARG A 71 -4.55 8.75 -6.03
CA ARG A 71 -5.16 10.04 -5.66
C ARG A 71 -6.45 10.28 -6.43
N SER A 72 -7.35 11.07 -5.84
CA SER A 72 -8.53 11.54 -6.55
C SER A 72 -8.15 12.55 -7.64
N GLY A 73 -8.89 12.56 -8.72
CA GLY A 73 -8.58 13.45 -9.84
C GLY A 73 -9.38 13.16 -11.10
N ASN A 74 -9.17 13.99 -12.10
CA ASN A 74 -9.71 13.80 -13.44
C ASN A 74 -8.55 13.51 -14.38
N TYR A 75 -8.29 12.23 -14.64
CA TYR A 75 -7.14 11.76 -15.38
C TYR A 75 -7.42 11.64 -16.88
N GLU A 76 -6.46 12.05 -17.71
CA GLU A 76 -6.51 11.86 -19.16
C GLU A 76 -5.72 10.60 -19.53
N VAL A 77 -6.43 9.48 -19.69
CA VAL A 77 -5.84 8.21 -20.12
C VAL A 77 -5.63 8.24 -21.63
N ARG A 78 -4.41 8.00 -22.05
CA ARG A 78 -3.98 8.01 -23.44
C ARG A 78 -3.47 6.65 -23.89
N LEU A 79 -4.04 6.10 -24.96
CA LEU A 79 -3.52 4.92 -25.65
C LEU A 79 -2.92 5.32 -26.99
N SER A 80 -1.67 4.96 -27.20
CA SER A 80 -1.00 5.02 -28.51
C SER A 80 -0.89 3.61 -29.09
N ALA A 81 -1.48 3.38 -30.26
CA ALA A 81 -1.39 2.16 -31.02
C ALA A 81 -0.32 2.32 -32.12
N LEU A 82 0.64 1.41 -32.20
CA LEU A 82 1.85 1.53 -33.00
C LEU A 82 1.90 0.44 -34.08
N LYS A 83 2.37 0.81 -35.28
CA LYS A 83 2.66 -0.15 -36.36
C LYS A 83 3.85 0.34 -37.23
N GLY A 84 4.99 -0.31 -37.06
CA GLY A 84 6.23 0.18 -37.68
C GLY A 84 6.50 1.63 -37.31
N ASN A 85 6.58 2.53 -38.27
CA ASN A 85 6.80 3.97 -38.05
C ASN A 85 5.51 4.80 -37.93
N LYS A 86 4.35 4.15 -37.86
CA LYS A 86 3.06 4.81 -37.75
C LYS A 86 2.50 4.65 -36.36
N ALA A 87 1.83 5.69 -35.88
CA ALA A 87 1.10 5.69 -34.64
C ALA A 87 -0.28 6.31 -34.83
N ASP A 88 -1.22 5.91 -33.98
CA ASP A 88 -2.48 6.59 -33.74
C ASP A 88 -2.71 6.66 -32.24
N THR A 89 -3.39 7.71 -31.77
CA THR A 89 -3.54 7.96 -30.33
C THR A 89 -4.96 8.40 -30.03
N ILE A 90 -5.53 7.83 -28.98
CA ILE A 90 -6.83 8.22 -28.42
C ILE A 90 -6.68 8.60 -26.95
N THR A 91 -7.45 9.59 -26.50
CA THR A 91 -7.50 10.02 -25.10
C THR A 91 -8.92 9.92 -24.60
N LYS A 92 -9.11 9.35 -23.40
CA LYS A 92 -10.37 9.39 -22.66
C LYS A 92 -10.12 9.93 -21.25
N ARG A 93 -11.16 10.47 -20.63
CA ARG A 93 -11.09 10.97 -19.25
C ARG A 93 -11.74 9.99 -18.31
N ILE A 94 -11.10 9.76 -17.17
CA ILE A 94 -11.64 9.01 -16.05
C ILE A 94 -11.66 9.90 -14.81
N LEU A 95 -12.80 9.94 -14.12
CA LEU A 95 -12.92 10.61 -12.82
C LEU A 95 -12.71 9.57 -11.72
N VAL A 96 -11.71 9.81 -10.89
CA VAL A 96 -11.46 9.03 -9.66
C VAL A 96 -11.83 9.92 -8.49
N ARG A 97 -12.78 9.49 -7.67
CA ARG A 97 -13.26 10.26 -6.51
C ARG A 97 -12.40 9.96 -5.29
N ALA A 98 -12.35 10.90 -4.35
CA ALA A 98 -11.83 10.62 -3.02
C ALA A 98 -12.66 9.50 -2.37
N THR A 99 -12.01 8.69 -1.57
CA THR A 99 -12.68 7.67 -0.75
C THR A 99 -13.33 8.33 0.47
N ASP A 100 -14.40 7.74 0.98
CA ASP A 100 -14.99 8.13 2.27
C ASP A 100 -14.08 7.70 3.45
N HIS A 101 -13.10 6.84 3.20
CA HIS A 101 -12.12 6.37 4.18
C HIS A 101 -10.96 7.37 4.33
N CYS A 102 -10.48 7.54 5.57
CA CYS A 102 -9.30 8.35 5.83
C CYS A 102 -8.03 7.54 5.51
N LEU A 103 -7.44 7.82 4.37
CA LEU A 103 -6.22 7.16 3.91
C LEU A 103 -4.99 8.04 4.10
N VAL A 104 -3.89 7.40 4.50
CA VAL A 104 -2.57 8.04 4.59
C VAL A 104 -1.54 7.22 3.84
N GLU A 105 -0.63 7.91 3.18
CA GLU A 105 0.56 7.38 2.53
C GLU A 105 1.76 7.55 3.45
N LEU A 106 2.43 6.45 3.79
CA LEU A 106 3.68 6.42 4.53
C LEU A 106 4.83 6.10 3.58
N GLU A 107 5.59 7.12 3.20
CA GLU A 107 6.76 7.01 2.32
C GLU A 107 8.01 6.63 3.11
N THR A 108 8.80 5.70 2.58
CA THR A 108 10.13 5.33 3.08
C THR A 108 11.08 5.08 1.91
N LYS A 109 12.39 5.01 2.16
CA LYS A 109 13.37 4.56 1.16
C LYS A 109 13.18 3.09 0.70
N LYS A 110 12.35 2.31 1.41
CA LYS A 110 12.03 0.92 1.08
C LYS A 110 10.77 0.78 0.24
N GLY A 111 10.03 1.85 0.07
CA GLY A 111 8.76 1.91 -0.66
C GLY A 111 7.69 2.65 0.14
N THR A 112 6.49 2.57 -0.35
CA THR A 112 5.30 3.24 0.17
C THR A 112 4.35 2.23 0.82
N ILE A 113 3.73 2.62 1.92
CA ILE A 113 2.69 1.88 2.63
C ILE A 113 1.43 2.73 2.65
N ILE A 114 0.29 2.20 2.22
CA ILE A 114 -1.00 2.85 2.31
C ILE A 114 -1.76 2.31 3.51
N ILE A 115 -2.26 3.21 4.35
CA ILE A 115 -2.90 2.89 5.62
C ILE A 115 -4.29 3.53 5.65
N GLU A 116 -5.29 2.74 5.99
CA GLU A 116 -6.64 3.19 6.33
C GLU A 116 -6.74 3.41 7.84
N LEU A 117 -7.23 4.59 8.26
CA LEU A 117 -7.52 4.89 9.67
C LEU A 117 -8.97 4.58 10.01
N TYR A 118 -9.19 3.92 11.14
CA TYR A 118 -10.53 3.51 11.58
C TYR A 118 -11.35 4.67 12.14
N GLU A 119 -12.66 4.67 11.85
CA GLU A 119 -13.59 5.71 12.33
C GLU A 119 -14.01 5.51 13.79
N ASP A 120 -14.03 4.27 14.25
CA ASP A 120 -14.46 3.87 15.59
C ASP A 120 -13.37 3.98 16.66
N THR A 121 -12.19 4.50 16.27
CA THR A 121 -11.13 4.93 17.20
C THR A 121 -10.88 6.44 17.08
N PRO A 122 -11.88 7.29 17.38
CA PRO A 122 -11.85 8.70 17.01
C PRO A 122 -10.73 9.51 17.68
N LEU A 123 -10.31 9.17 18.90
CA LEU A 123 -9.24 9.91 19.59
C LEU A 123 -7.88 9.65 18.93
N HIS A 124 -7.57 8.38 18.62
CA HIS A 124 -6.33 8.01 17.95
C HIS A 124 -6.33 8.54 16.50
N ARG A 125 -7.44 8.38 15.79
CA ARG A 125 -7.61 8.90 14.42
C ARG A 125 -7.39 10.41 14.38
N ALA A 126 -8.09 11.20 15.20
CA ALA A 126 -7.98 12.66 15.21
C ALA A 126 -6.56 13.12 15.57
N ASN A 127 -5.93 12.49 16.58
CA ASN A 127 -4.56 12.79 16.96
C ASN A 127 -3.56 12.47 15.84
N PHE A 128 -3.70 11.31 15.19
CA PHE A 128 -2.80 10.92 14.11
C PHE A 128 -2.93 11.88 12.92
N ILE A 129 -4.17 12.25 12.56
CA ILE A 129 -4.47 13.27 11.53
C ILE A 129 -3.76 14.59 11.86
N GLU A 130 -3.92 15.11 13.07
CA GLU A 130 -3.30 16.37 13.49
C GLU A 130 -1.76 16.34 13.38
N LEU A 131 -1.14 15.21 13.73
CA LEU A 131 0.32 15.05 13.64
C LEU A 131 0.78 14.94 12.18
N VAL A 132 0.02 14.29 11.31
CA VAL A 132 0.31 14.21 9.86
C VAL A 132 0.19 15.59 9.21
N GLU A 133 -0.86 16.36 9.51
CA GLU A 133 -1.04 17.72 9.00
C GLU A 133 0.12 18.66 9.41
N LYS A 134 0.65 18.46 10.62
CA LYS A 134 1.82 19.22 11.12
C LYS A 134 3.16 18.71 10.59
N ALA A 135 3.18 17.72 9.69
CA ALA A 135 4.38 17.04 9.23
C ALA A 135 5.29 16.54 10.38
N PHE A 136 4.69 16.16 11.51
CA PHE A 136 5.39 15.74 12.73
C PHE A 136 6.29 14.51 12.47
N TYR A 137 5.83 13.59 11.64
CA TYR A 137 6.53 12.34 11.36
C TYR A 137 7.70 12.48 10.37
N ASP A 138 7.87 13.65 9.74
CA ASP A 138 8.89 13.86 8.71
C ASP A 138 10.31 13.72 9.26
N GLY A 139 11.03 12.73 8.72
CA GLY A 139 12.39 12.40 9.11
C GLY A 139 12.50 11.67 10.46
N LEU A 140 11.37 11.22 11.04
CA LEU A 140 11.41 10.27 12.14
C LEU A 140 11.76 8.86 11.61
N LEU A 141 12.32 8.03 12.49
CA LEU A 141 12.80 6.70 12.13
C LEU A 141 11.84 5.60 12.60
N PHE A 142 11.81 4.51 11.84
CA PHE A 142 11.48 3.21 12.41
C PHE A 142 12.66 2.80 13.32
N HIS A 143 12.54 3.10 14.60
CA HIS A 143 13.61 3.00 15.57
C HIS A 143 13.70 1.62 16.25
N ARG A 144 12.70 0.75 16.04
CA ARG A 144 12.69 -0.62 16.55
C ARG A 144 11.98 -1.53 15.56
N VAL A 145 12.67 -2.56 15.08
CA VAL A 145 12.14 -3.52 14.12
C VAL A 145 12.43 -4.95 14.60
N ILE A 146 11.40 -5.80 14.58
CA ILE A 146 11.53 -7.19 15.00
C ILE A 146 10.80 -8.07 14.01
N ASP A 147 11.57 -8.93 13.33
CA ASP A 147 11.04 -9.96 12.44
C ASP A 147 10.05 -10.86 13.18
N GLY A 148 8.93 -11.17 12.54
CA GLY A 148 7.84 -11.95 13.12
C GLY A 148 7.03 -11.20 14.18
N PHE A 149 7.30 -9.90 14.42
CA PHE A 149 6.60 -9.11 15.42
C PHE A 149 6.06 -7.79 14.84
N MET A 150 6.88 -6.73 14.73
CA MET A 150 6.41 -5.40 14.30
C MET A 150 7.56 -4.48 13.85
N ILE A 151 7.18 -3.38 13.19
CA ILE A 151 8.04 -2.21 12.97
C ILE A 151 7.44 -1.02 13.73
N GLN A 152 8.25 -0.35 14.57
CA GLN A 152 7.81 0.72 15.47
C GLN A 152 8.51 2.03 15.16
N GLY A 153 7.74 3.12 15.12
CA GLY A 153 8.20 4.47 14.86
C GLY A 153 7.49 5.54 15.70
N GLY A 154 7.65 6.82 15.30
CA GLY A 154 6.95 7.94 15.92
C GLY A 154 7.59 8.52 17.19
N ASP A 155 8.83 8.12 17.54
CA ASP A 155 9.60 8.78 18.60
C ASP A 155 10.24 10.09 18.06
N PRO A 156 9.86 11.29 18.54
CA PRO A 156 10.44 12.55 18.07
C PRO A 156 11.94 12.65 18.32
N LYS A 157 12.50 11.89 19.29
CA LYS A 157 13.95 11.84 19.55
C LYS A 157 14.70 11.08 18.44
N SER A 158 13.99 10.37 17.57
CA SER A 158 14.62 9.63 16.46
C SER A 158 15.06 10.53 15.31
N LYS A 159 14.53 11.76 15.22
CA LYS A 159 14.89 12.71 14.17
C LYS A 159 16.37 13.08 14.26
N ASN A 160 17.12 12.78 13.19
CA ASN A 160 18.58 13.00 13.12
C ASN A 160 19.37 12.30 14.26
N ALA A 161 18.83 11.21 14.82
CA ALA A 161 19.46 10.50 15.94
C ALA A 161 20.76 9.81 15.48
N LYS A 162 21.85 10.03 16.25
CA LYS A 162 23.13 9.36 16.00
C LYS A 162 22.99 7.84 16.19
N SER A 163 23.81 7.10 15.48
CA SER A 163 23.91 5.66 15.70
C SER A 163 24.19 5.35 17.18
N GLY A 164 23.51 4.32 17.73
CA GLY A 164 23.61 3.92 19.14
C GLY A 164 22.84 4.81 20.14
N SER A 165 22.14 5.85 19.68
CA SER A 165 21.24 6.62 20.56
C SER A 165 20.11 5.74 21.09
N ALA A 166 19.80 5.83 22.39
CA ALA A 166 18.64 5.18 22.98
C ALA A 166 17.35 5.89 22.52
N LEU A 167 16.48 5.16 21.86
CA LEU A 167 15.20 5.64 21.29
C LEU A 167 14.02 4.87 21.91
N GLY A 168 12.80 5.27 21.59
CA GLY A 168 11.56 4.65 22.05
C GLY A 168 11.00 5.22 23.35
N SER A 169 11.69 6.20 23.98
CA SER A 169 11.20 6.88 25.19
C SER A 169 10.67 8.28 24.96
N GLY A 170 10.68 8.79 23.72
CA GLY A 170 10.20 10.11 23.36
C GLY A 170 8.69 10.13 23.09
N GLY A 171 8.13 11.34 23.13
CA GLY A 171 6.72 11.57 22.82
C GLY A 171 6.41 13.06 22.72
N PRO A 172 5.20 13.44 22.28
CA PRO A 172 4.80 14.82 22.09
C PRO A 172 4.46 15.56 23.41
N GLY A 173 4.61 14.90 24.57
CA GLY A 173 4.33 15.47 25.88
C GLY A 173 2.94 15.15 26.44
N PHE A 174 2.17 14.31 25.74
CA PHE A 174 0.86 13.85 26.18
C PHE A 174 0.62 12.38 25.82
N THR A 175 -0.42 11.79 26.40
CA THR A 175 -0.89 10.44 26.12
C THR A 175 -2.37 10.47 25.75
N ILE A 176 -2.83 9.45 25.03
CA ILE A 176 -4.22 9.30 24.58
C ILE A 176 -4.91 8.22 25.44
N PRO A 177 -6.15 8.43 25.91
CA PRO A 177 -6.94 7.35 26.49
C PRO A 177 -7.01 6.17 25.51
N ASN A 178 -6.96 4.93 26.01
CA ASN A 178 -7.06 3.78 25.13
C ASN A 178 -8.45 3.71 24.47
N GLU A 179 -8.51 3.16 23.26
CA GLU A 179 -9.72 2.82 22.49
C GLU A 179 -9.61 1.36 22.06
N ILE A 180 -9.32 0.48 23.02
CA ILE A 180 -9.17 -0.95 22.80
C ILE A 180 -10.53 -1.55 22.50
N ASP A 181 -10.68 -2.14 21.31
CA ASP A 181 -11.88 -2.80 20.83
C ASP A 181 -11.60 -4.24 20.41
N ALA A 182 -12.49 -5.16 20.74
CA ALA A 182 -12.35 -6.58 20.38
C ALA A 182 -12.59 -6.84 18.88
N GLY A 183 -13.20 -5.90 18.16
CA GLY A 183 -13.36 -5.95 16.71
C GLY A 183 -12.04 -5.76 15.96
N HIS A 184 -11.07 -5.10 16.59
CA HIS A 184 -9.78 -4.78 16.01
C HIS A 184 -8.66 -5.62 16.61
N VAL A 185 -8.12 -6.53 15.81
CA VAL A 185 -7.08 -7.49 16.21
C VAL A 185 -5.75 -7.21 15.53
N HIS A 186 -4.65 -7.68 16.12
CA HIS A 186 -3.29 -7.43 15.66
C HIS A 186 -2.88 -8.42 14.56
N ILE A 187 -3.63 -8.48 13.46
CA ILE A 187 -3.23 -9.19 12.24
C ILE A 187 -2.07 -8.47 11.56
N LYS A 188 -1.37 -9.14 10.63
CA LYS A 188 -0.35 -8.49 9.80
C LYS A 188 -0.90 -7.23 9.14
N GLY A 189 -0.18 -6.12 9.24
CA GLY A 189 -0.60 -4.82 8.73
C GLY A 189 -1.44 -3.98 9.70
N ALA A 190 -1.86 -4.49 10.86
CA ALA A 190 -2.56 -3.67 11.86
C ALA A 190 -1.67 -2.49 12.31
N LEU A 191 -2.23 -1.27 12.30
CA LEU A 191 -1.62 -0.06 12.85
C LEU A 191 -2.09 0.12 14.28
N ALA A 192 -1.17 0.05 15.24
CA ALA A 192 -1.50 0.13 16.65
C ALA A 192 -0.65 1.16 17.39
N ALA A 193 -1.21 1.75 18.44
CA ALA A 193 -0.54 2.73 19.26
C ALA A 193 0.40 2.07 20.28
N ALA A 194 1.66 2.52 20.35
CA ALA A 194 2.58 2.07 21.37
C ALA A 194 2.21 2.65 22.74
N ARG A 195 2.63 2.00 23.82
CA ARG A 195 2.43 2.47 25.20
C ARG A 195 3.52 1.96 26.15
N THR A 196 3.60 2.59 27.31
CA THR A 196 4.43 2.08 28.41
C THR A 196 3.79 0.87 29.10
N PRO A 197 4.58 0.03 29.81
CA PRO A 197 4.10 -1.17 30.51
C PRO A 197 3.06 -0.86 31.61
N ASP A 198 2.22 -1.86 31.94
CA ASP A 198 1.11 -1.74 32.88
C ASP A 198 1.53 -1.28 34.28
N GLU A 199 2.74 -1.62 34.73
CA GLU A 199 3.29 -1.24 36.04
C GLU A 199 3.36 0.27 36.25
N VAL A 200 3.56 1.03 35.17
CA VAL A 200 3.62 2.51 35.17
C VAL A 200 2.45 3.16 34.41
N ASN A 201 1.59 2.36 33.80
CA ASN A 201 0.47 2.81 32.99
C ASN A 201 -0.74 1.84 33.11
N PRO A 202 -1.32 1.70 34.30
CA PRO A 202 -2.43 0.77 34.53
C PRO A 202 -3.69 1.09 33.71
N GLU A 203 -3.85 2.35 33.30
CA GLU A 203 -4.95 2.78 32.42
C GLU A 203 -4.71 2.43 30.94
N LYS A 204 -3.58 1.82 30.61
CA LYS A 204 -3.20 1.46 29.22
C LYS A 204 -3.27 2.62 28.23
N ARG A 205 -2.98 3.84 28.70
CA ARG A 205 -2.98 5.02 27.84
C ARG A 205 -1.91 4.89 26.76
N SER A 206 -2.28 5.25 25.55
CA SER A 206 -1.38 5.20 24.37
C SER A 206 -0.41 6.37 24.37
N SER A 207 0.77 6.15 23.78
CA SER A 207 1.67 7.23 23.40
C SER A 207 0.98 8.23 22.47
N GLY A 208 1.23 9.51 22.65
CA GLY A 208 0.66 10.55 21.77
C GLY A 208 1.22 10.55 20.34
N SER A 209 2.34 9.83 20.07
CA SER A 209 2.92 9.80 18.72
C SER A 209 3.53 8.47 18.29
N GLN A 210 3.95 7.61 19.23
CA GLN A 210 4.57 6.34 18.85
C GLN A 210 3.51 5.31 18.44
N PHE A 211 3.75 4.67 17.31
CA PHE A 211 2.92 3.62 16.76
C PHE A 211 3.77 2.44 16.29
N PHE A 212 3.13 1.31 16.05
CA PHE A 212 3.75 0.19 15.38
C PHE A 212 2.82 -0.41 14.32
N ILE A 213 3.42 -1.00 13.30
CA ILE A 213 2.73 -1.78 12.28
C ILE A 213 3.10 -3.24 12.49
N VAL A 214 2.12 -4.11 12.59
CA VAL A 214 2.33 -5.54 12.82
C VAL A 214 2.93 -6.17 11.58
N HIS A 215 4.11 -6.80 11.74
CA HIS A 215 4.66 -7.74 10.77
C HIS A 215 4.06 -9.14 10.99
N GLY A 216 4.07 -9.59 12.25
CA GLY A 216 3.44 -10.82 12.68
C GLY A 216 4.15 -12.10 12.22
N SER A 217 3.73 -13.20 12.79
CA SER A 217 4.17 -14.55 12.43
C SER A 217 3.00 -15.38 11.95
N LYS A 218 3.26 -16.41 11.15
CA LYS A 218 2.24 -17.38 10.74
C LYS A 218 1.69 -18.13 11.95
N LEU A 219 0.39 -18.32 11.96
CA LEU A 219 -0.37 -18.95 13.04
C LEU A 219 -1.08 -20.21 12.54
N ASN A 220 -1.52 -21.03 13.47
CA ASN A 220 -2.41 -22.17 13.22
C ASN A 220 -3.54 -22.21 14.26
N GLU A 221 -4.56 -23.02 14.02
CA GLU A 221 -5.75 -23.12 14.88
C GLU A 221 -5.40 -23.35 16.35
N LYS A 222 -4.49 -24.28 16.66
CA LYS A 222 -4.08 -24.60 18.03
C LYS A 222 -3.42 -23.43 18.75
N MET A 223 -2.68 -22.60 18.00
CA MET A 223 -2.08 -21.38 18.56
C MET A 223 -3.17 -20.37 18.88
N LEU A 224 -4.15 -20.17 18.01
CA LEU A 224 -5.28 -19.27 18.24
C LEU A 224 -6.10 -19.73 19.45
N ASP A 225 -6.46 -21.02 19.55
CA ASP A 225 -7.14 -21.58 20.72
C ASP A 225 -6.38 -21.30 22.04
N SER A 226 -5.04 -21.41 21.99
CA SER A 226 -4.19 -21.11 23.14
C SER A 226 -4.19 -19.62 23.51
N PHE A 227 -4.24 -18.71 22.54
CA PHE A 227 -4.33 -17.27 22.78
C PHE A 227 -5.71 -16.88 23.32
N GLU A 228 -6.79 -17.39 22.76
CA GLU A 228 -8.15 -17.19 23.27
C GLU A 228 -8.25 -17.61 24.77
N ALA A 229 -7.76 -18.81 25.07
CA ALA A 229 -7.77 -19.32 26.43
C ALA A 229 -6.92 -18.48 27.41
N ARG A 230 -5.82 -17.88 26.94
CA ARG A 230 -4.91 -17.06 27.77
C ARG A 230 -5.44 -15.63 27.97
N ASN A 231 -5.97 -15.02 26.90
CA ASN A 231 -6.35 -13.61 26.88
C ASN A 231 -7.83 -13.41 27.28
N GLY A 232 -8.59 -14.50 27.37
CA GLY A 232 -10.05 -14.44 27.63
C GLY A 232 -10.83 -13.82 26.46
N MET A 233 -10.26 -13.80 25.26
CA MET A 233 -10.89 -13.31 24.03
C MET A 233 -11.52 -14.46 23.27
N HIS A 234 -12.48 -14.12 22.40
CA HIS A 234 -13.05 -15.05 21.44
C HIS A 234 -13.01 -14.38 20.08
N TYR A 235 -12.24 -14.99 19.16
CA TYR A 235 -12.15 -14.51 17.79
C TYR A 235 -13.37 -14.91 16.97
N SER A 236 -13.88 -13.98 16.17
CA SER A 236 -14.87 -14.32 15.16
C SER A 236 -14.29 -15.27 14.10
N PRO A 237 -15.15 -15.99 13.34
CA PRO A 237 -14.66 -16.82 12.23
C PRO A 237 -13.81 -16.05 11.24
N GLU A 238 -14.14 -14.80 10.96
CA GLU A 238 -13.41 -13.90 10.06
C GLU A 238 -12.03 -13.56 10.66
N GLN A 239 -11.95 -13.14 11.90
CA GLN A 239 -10.69 -12.85 12.59
C GLN A 239 -9.77 -14.08 12.64
N ARG A 240 -10.33 -15.26 12.85
CA ARG A 240 -9.54 -16.52 12.79
C ARG A 240 -9.01 -16.78 11.38
N ALA A 241 -9.85 -16.59 10.35
CA ALA A 241 -9.44 -16.75 8.96
C ALA A 241 -8.30 -15.78 8.61
N ASP A 242 -8.42 -14.51 8.99
CA ASP A 242 -7.39 -13.48 8.78
C ASP A 242 -6.07 -13.84 9.47
N TYR A 243 -6.11 -14.28 10.72
CA TYR A 243 -4.91 -14.73 11.43
C TYR A 243 -4.23 -15.94 10.78
N LEU A 244 -5.02 -16.88 10.25
CA LEU A 244 -4.49 -18.07 9.59
C LEU A 244 -3.89 -17.72 8.21
N GLU A 245 -4.50 -16.77 7.51
CA GLU A 245 -4.05 -16.35 6.18
C GLU A 245 -2.86 -15.40 6.26
N TYR A 246 -2.97 -14.33 7.03
CA TYR A 246 -1.96 -13.26 7.06
C TYR A 246 -0.95 -13.41 8.19
N GLY A 247 -1.30 -14.08 9.29
CA GLY A 247 -0.54 -14.11 10.52
C GLY A 247 -0.80 -12.89 11.39
N GLY A 248 -0.01 -12.72 12.44
CA GLY A 248 -0.17 -11.59 13.35
C GLY A 248 0.47 -11.79 14.71
N THR A 249 0.00 -11.01 15.71
CA THR A 249 0.50 -10.99 17.07
C THR A 249 -0.64 -11.03 18.10
N PRO A 250 -1.43 -12.13 18.16
CA PRO A 250 -2.64 -12.22 18.99
C PRO A 250 -2.39 -12.04 20.49
N PHE A 251 -1.15 -12.13 20.97
CA PHE A 251 -0.81 -11.84 22.37
C PHE A 251 -0.93 -10.36 22.74
N LEU A 252 -1.11 -9.45 21.75
CA LEU A 252 -1.35 -8.03 21.96
C LEU A 252 -2.84 -7.66 22.02
N ASP A 253 -3.72 -8.56 21.60
CA ASP A 253 -5.16 -8.29 21.54
C ASP A 253 -5.72 -7.99 22.92
N GLY A 254 -6.58 -6.97 23.01
CA GLY A 254 -7.10 -6.46 24.25
C GLY A 254 -6.07 -5.70 25.11
N GLN A 255 -4.85 -5.45 24.60
CA GLN A 255 -3.78 -4.76 25.33
C GLN A 255 -3.36 -3.43 24.70
N TYR A 256 -3.57 -3.26 23.41
CA TYR A 256 -3.20 -2.06 22.65
C TYR A 256 -4.36 -1.62 21.76
N THR A 257 -4.46 -0.32 21.52
CA THR A 257 -5.43 0.22 20.55
C THR A 257 -4.92 0.00 19.13
N VAL A 258 -5.65 -0.76 18.34
CA VAL A 258 -5.49 -0.80 16.87
C VAL A 258 -6.41 0.27 16.28
N PHE A 259 -5.86 1.22 15.54
CA PHE A 259 -6.59 2.38 15.03
C PHE A 259 -6.53 2.55 13.51
N GLY A 260 -6.03 1.52 12.82
CA GLY A 260 -5.96 1.47 11.37
C GLY A 260 -5.37 0.16 10.87
N ARG A 261 -5.29 0.04 9.56
CA ARG A 261 -4.69 -1.12 8.89
C ARG A 261 -3.98 -0.70 7.60
N VAL A 262 -2.94 -1.44 7.28
CA VAL A 262 -2.29 -1.37 5.96
C VAL A 262 -3.20 -2.04 4.93
N ILE A 263 -3.37 -1.38 3.79
CA ILE A 263 -4.14 -1.88 2.65
C ILE A 263 -3.24 -2.14 1.44
N GLU A 264 -2.08 -1.44 1.34
CA GLU A 264 -1.05 -1.70 0.32
C GLU A 264 0.35 -1.53 0.93
N GLY A 265 1.37 -2.17 0.34
CA GLY A 265 2.77 -2.06 0.76
C GLY A 265 3.17 -3.06 1.85
N PHE A 266 2.55 -4.23 1.94
CA PHE A 266 2.92 -5.29 2.89
C PHE A 266 4.36 -5.77 2.72
N GLU A 267 4.88 -5.79 1.49
CA GLU A 267 6.27 -6.15 1.17
C GLU A 267 7.28 -5.12 1.72
N VAL A 268 6.85 -3.86 1.88
CA VAL A 268 7.66 -2.81 2.52
C VAL A 268 7.81 -3.09 4.02
N ILE A 269 6.72 -3.52 4.69
CA ILE A 269 6.77 -3.96 6.09
C ILE A 269 7.76 -5.12 6.24
N ASP A 270 7.65 -6.14 5.37
CA ASP A 270 8.53 -7.31 5.39
C ASP A 270 10.00 -6.91 5.19
N SER A 271 10.25 -6.01 4.23
CA SER A 271 11.58 -5.48 3.95
C SER A 271 12.18 -4.73 5.13
N ILE A 272 11.39 -3.95 5.88
CA ILE A 272 11.86 -3.19 7.05
C ILE A 272 12.04 -4.12 8.26
N ALA A 273 11.10 -5.01 8.54
CA ALA A 273 11.11 -5.90 9.71
C ALA A 273 12.31 -6.85 9.72
N THR A 274 12.78 -7.26 8.54
CA THR A 274 13.90 -8.21 8.34
C THR A 274 15.27 -7.54 8.20
N MET A 275 15.36 -6.22 8.32
CA MET A 275 16.63 -5.50 8.23
C MET A 275 17.62 -5.92 9.33
N GLN A 276 18.91 -5.82 9.01
CA GLN A 276 19.96 -5.95 10.03
C GLN A 276 19.79 -4.86 11.10
N LYS A 277 19.82 -5.24 12.36
CA LYS A 277 19.56 -4.39 13.51
C LYS A 277 20.65 -4.47 14.56
N ASP A 278 20.73 -3.45 15.39
CA ASP A 278 21.61 -3.40 16.55
C ASP A 278 21.04 -4.21 17.75
N PRO A 279 21.75 -4.32 18.86
CA PRO A 279 21.25 -5.02 20.06
C PRO A 279 19.99 -4.41 20.70
N ASN A 280 19.61 -3.20 20.32
CA ASN A 280 18.38 -2.52 20.77
C ASN A 280 17.24 -2.60 19.74
N ASP A 281 17.35 -3.50 18.76
CA ASP A 281 16.41 -3.70 17.66
C ASP A 281 16.28 -2.50 16.69
N ARG A 282 17.19 -1.50 16.73
CA ARG A 282 17.23 -0.42 15.76
C ARG A 282 17.85 -0.89 14.45
N PRO A 283 17.28 -0.62 13.27
CA PRO A 283 17.94 -0.87 11.99
C PRO A 283 19.34 -0.24 11.95
N VAL A 284 20.35 -0.99 11.51
CA VAL A 284 21.74 -0.49 11.33
C VAL A 284 21.73 0.64 10.28
N GLU A 285 20.93 0.50 9.26
CA GLU A 285 20.68 1.50 8.25
C GLU A 285 19.33 2.16 8.55
N ASP A 286 19.34 3.42 8.96
CA ASP A 286 18.14 4.16 9.36
C ASP A 286 17.08 4.17 8.25
N VAL A 287 15.83 3.96 8.65
CA VAL A 287 14.65 4.05 7.80
C VAL A 287 13.81 5.23 8.25
N GLU A 288 13.94 6.33 7.52
CA GLU A 288 13.12 7.52 7.73
C GLU A 288 11.72 7.33 7.15
N MET A 289 10.75 8.00 7.77
CA MET A 289 9.38 8.04 7.30
C MET A 289 8.93 9.45 6.95
N LYS A 290 7.96 9.54 6.06
CA LYS A 290 7.18 10.73 5.75
C LYS A 290 5.73 10.29 5.56
N ILE A 291 4.78 10.96 6.22
CA ILE A 291 3.36 10.56 6.16
C ILE A 291 2.55 11.73 5.61
N ARG A 292 1.65 11.44 4.65
CA ARG A 292 0.75 12.40 4.01
C ARG A 292 -0.65 11.80 3.85
N PHE A 293 -1.65 12.69 3.73
CA PHE A 293 -2.97 12.24 3.30
C PHE A 293 -2.99 11.90 1.82
N ILE A 294 -3.83 10.96 1.48
CA ILE A 294 -4.22 10.67 0.11
C ILE A 294 -5.52 11.45 -0.14
N ASP A 295 -5.43 12.48 -1.00
CA ASP A 295 -6.57 13.36 -1.36
C ASP A 295 -7.39 12.76 -2.51
#